data_f11e61da11bd61e594fcbe993c3bf73d
#
_entry.id   f11e61da11bd61e594fcbe993c3bf73d
#
_cell.length_a   1.000
_cell.length_b   1.000
_cell.length_c   1.000
_cell.angle_alpha   90.00
_cell.angle_beta   90.00
_cell.angle_gamma   90.00
#
_symmetry.space_group_name_H-M   'P 1'
#
loop_
_entity.id
_entity.type
_entity.pdbx_description
1 polymer ?
#
loop_
_entity_poly.entity_id
_entity_poly.type
_entity_poly.pdbx_seq_one_letter_code
_entity_poly.pdbx_strand_id
1 'polypeptide(L)'
;GQVWRFDILNGQDPSNLVTGGVIAQLGAEGVSGTPTADETRRFYNAPDVSLITDNQQQRRYIAISVGSGYRAHPFDLSAADRFFSLRDGDVFNQLPQTAYDSYSIIKDTDLVEVSGQTQTVITSSDRGWKFTLPMNEKILAESITFDDQIFFVSFTPDSNAAATCSAGKGTNFLYRMSAINGDPIVPNIDTLDPLISDIERRTTLQQGGIAPSPTILFPSPDPNCTGDDCKQPPLGCVGVECFDPGFKNNPVRTLWTQDGIE
;
A
#
# COMPACT_ATOMS: atom_id res chain seq x y z
N GLY A 1 -4.41 2.63 -15.11
CA GLY A 1 -3.66 1.99 -14.04
C GLY A 1 -2.31 1.44 -14.47
N GLN A 2 -1.45 2.28 -15.07
CA GLN A 2 -0.07 1.90 -15.38
C GLN A 2 0.87 2.38 -14.26
N VAL A 3 1.85 1.54 -13.91
CA VAL A 3 2.99 1.90 -13.07
C VAL A 3 4.22 1.97 -13.96
N TRP A 4 4.93 3.08 -13.87
CA TRP A 4 6.15 3.35 -14.63
C TRP A 4 7.34 3.37 -13.68
N ARG A 5 8.47 2.86 -14.16
CA ARG A 5 9.77 3.01 -13.50
C ARG A 5 10.72 3.74 -14.42
N PHE A 6 11.46 4.70 -13.86
CA PHE A 6 12.52 5.44 -14.54
C PHE A 6 13.80 5.35 -13.72
N ASP A 7 14.88 4.98 -14.38
CA ASP A 7 16.23 4.94 -13.80
C ASP A 7 17.03 6.13 -14.31
N ILE A 8 17.62 6.89 -13.39
CA ILE A 8 18.44 8.05 -13.72
C ILE A 8 19.90 7.66 -13.62
N LEU A 9 20.64 7.80 -14.72
CA LEU A 9 22.02 7.39 -14.87
C LEU A 9 22.94 8.64 -14.81
N ASN A 10 23.23 9.10 -13.61
CA ASN A 10 24.06 10.27 -13.40
C ASN A 10 25.44 10.12 -14.08
N GLY A 11 25.89 11.16 -14.78
CA GLY A 11 27.17 11.18 -15.46
C GLY A 11 27.15 10.61 -16.88
N GLN A 12 26.01 10.20 -17.40
CA GLN A 12 25.83 9.79 -18.79
C GLN A 12 25.46 10.98 -19.68
N ASP A 13 25.66 10.81 -21.00
CA ASP A 13 25.19 11.76 -21.99
C ASP A 13 23.66 11.93 -21.91
N PRO A 14 23.11 13.09 -22.31
CA PRO A 14 21.66 13.35 -22.24
C PRO A 14 20.78 12.31 -22.91
N SER A 15 21.27 11.63 -23.96
CA SER A 15 20.57 10.55 -24.65
C SER A 15 20.45 9.26 -23.84
N ASN A 16 21.30 9.07 -22.83
CA ASN A 16 21.39 7.89 -21.99
C ASN A 16 21.15 8.21 -20.50
N LEU A 17 20.77 9.47 -20.21
CA LEU A 17 20.58 9.92 -18.83
C LEU A 17 19.42 9.23 -18.13
N VAL A 18 18.36 8.92 -18.85
CA VAL A 18 17.14 8.29 -18.31
C VAL A 18 16.77 7.10 -19.17
N THR A 19 16.56 5.97 -18.50
CA THR A 19 15.91 4.79 -19.09
C THR A 19 14.62 4.52 -18.35
N GLY A 20 13.65 3.85 -18.97
CA GLY A 20 12.40 3.56 -18.27
C GLY A 20 11.32 2.94 -19.13
N GLY A 21 10.27 2.48 -18.47
CA GLY A 21 9.13 1.87 -19.12
C GLY A 21 8.01 1.51 -18.16
N VAL A 22 6.94 0.96 -18.72
CA VAL A 22 5.83 0.42 -17.96
C VAL A 22 6.25 -0.89 -17.29
N ILE A 23 6.11 -0.97 -15.97
CA ILE A 23 6.40 -2.18 -15.21
C ILE A 23 5.13 -2.93 -14.80
N ALA A 24 3.97 -2.25 -14.71
CA ALA A 24 2.71 -2.89 -14.40
C ALA A 24 1.51 -2.20 -15.06
N GLN A 25 0.47 -2.99 -15.34
CA GLN A 25 -0.86 -2.57 -15.81
C GLN A 25 -1.92 -3.20 -14.91
N LEU A 26 -2.51 -2.40 -14.02
CA LEU A 26 -3.40 -2.87 -12.95
C LEU A 26 -4.87 -2.48 -13.17
N GLY A 27 -5.15 -1.67 -14.19
CA GLY A 27 -6.49 -1.30 -14.63
C GLY A 27 -7.07 -2.31 -15.62
N ALA A 28 -8.08 -1.90 -16.37
CA ALA A 28 -8.79 -2.74 -17.34
C ALA A 28 -7.87 -3.44 -18.36
N GLU A 29 -6.81 -2.77 -18.81
CA GLU A 29 -5.86 -3.34 -19.77
C GLU A 29 -5.00 -4.49 -19.20
N GLY A 30 -4.95 -4.62 -17.88
CA GLY A 30 -4.21 -5.67 -17.20
C GLY A 30 -4.94 -7.00 -17.08
N VAL A 31 -6.17 -7.09 -17.55
CA VAL A 31 -6.98 -8.31 -17.49
C VAL A 31 -6.92 -9.10 -18.79
N SER A 32 -7.31 -10.36 -18.74
CA SER A 32 -7.39 -11.23 -19.94
C SER A 32 -8.74 -11.07 -20.62
N GLY A 33 -8.72 -10.86 -21.92
CA GLY A 33 -9.95 -10.71 -22.72
C GLY A 33 -10.51 -9.28 -22.73
N THR A 34 -11.82 -9.13 -22.96
CA THR A 34 -12.50 -7.83 -22.90
C THR A 34 -12.82 -7.49 -21.45
N PRO A 35 -12.30 -6.37 -20.91
CA PRO A 35 -12.59 -5.98 -19.53
C PRO A 35 -14.09 -5.77 -19.30
N THR A 36 -14.55 -6.20 -18.14
CA THR A 36 -15.90 -5.92 -17.65
C THR A 36 -15.92 -4.60 -16.85
N ALA A 37 -17.10 -4.11 -16.50
CA ALA A 37 -17.22 -2.85 -15.77
C ALA A 37 -16.53 -2.93 -14.39
N ASP A 38 -16.61 -4.08 -13.72
CA ASP A 38 -16.00 -4.33 -12.42
C ASP A 38 -14.46 -4.44 -12.47
N GLU A 39 -13.89 -4.69 -13.66
CA GLU A 39 -12.45 -4.72 -13.89
C GLU A 39 -11.87 -3.34 -14.27
N THR A 40 -12.72 -2.34 -14.52
CA THR A 40 -12.31 -0.99 -14.93
C THR A 40 -11.94 -0.15 -13.71
N ARG A 41 -10.77 -0.46 -13.13
CA ARG A 41 -10.24 0.23 -11.93
C ARG A 41 -9.52 1.53 -12.27
N ARG A 42 -9.61 2.51 -11.36
CA ARG A 42 -9.00 3.84 -11.50
C ARG A 42 -8.08 4.12 -10.32
N PHE A 43 -7.00 4.83 -10.59
CA PHE A 43 -5.96 5.16 -9.61
C PHE A 43 -5.78 6.67 -9.59
N TYR A 44 -5.95 7.29 -8.44
CA TYR A 44 -5.86 8.74 -8.24
C TYR A 44 -4.69 9.12 -7.35
N ASN A 45 -4.18 8.19 -6.57
CA ASN A 45 -3.12 8.42 -5.61
C ASN A 45 -1.79 7.91 -6.15
N ALA A 46 -0.70 8.53 -5.70
CA ALA A 46 0.63 8.01 -5.95
C ALA A 46 0.83 6.65 -5.27
N PRO A 47 1.66 5.76 -5.84
CA PRO A 47 2.05 4.55 -5.14
C PRO A 47 2.96 4.89 -3.96
N ASP A 48 2.79 4.17 -2.85
CA ASP A 48 3.74 4.13 -1.76
C ASP A 48 4.89 3.17 -2.12
N VAL A 49 6.13 3.58 -1.85
CA VAL A 49 7.32 2.83 -2.25
C VAL A 49 8.20 2.57 -1.05
N SER A 50 8.44 1.30 -0.74
CA SER A 50 9.18 0.89 0.44
C SER A 50 10.19 -0.21 0.13
N LEU A 51 11.36 -0.14 0.75
CA LEU A 51 12.35 -1.20 0.69
C LEU A 51 12.00 -2.27 1.73
N ILE A 52 11.68 -3.46 1.27
CA ILE A 52 11.35 -4.61 2.12
C ILE A 52 12.54 -5.58 2.16
N THR A 53 12.85 -6.03 3.37
CA THR A 53 13.81 -7.12 3.61
C THR A 53 13.05 -8.35 4.09
N ASP A 54 12.84 -9.30 3.19
CA ASP A 54 12.21 -10.57 3.51
C ASP A 54 13.26 -11.55 4.02
N ASN A 55 13.36 -11.65 5.35
CA ASN A 55 14.32 -12.54 6.00
C ASN A 55 14.00 -14.03 5.83
N GLN A 56 12.73 -14.39 5.59
CA GLN A 56 12.34 -15.79 5.40
C GLN A 56 12.80 -16.31 4.03
N GLN A 57 12.70 -15.46 3.00
CA GLN A 57 13.12 -15.77 1.65
C GLN A 57 14.51 -15.22 1.30
N GLN A 58 15.20 -14.59 2.26
CA GLN A 58 16.55 -14.02 2.14
C GLN A 58 16.70 -13.09 0.92
N ARG A 59 15.71 -12.21 0.71
CA ARG A 59 15.72 -11.28 -0.41
C ARG A 59 15.32 -9.87 0.00
N ARG A 60 15.72 -8.92 -0.84
CA ARG A 60 15.28 -7.52 -0.77
C ARG A 60 14.58 -7.15 -2.05
N TYR A 61 13.56 -6.34 -1.93
CA TYR A 61 12.83 -5.80 -3.09
C TYR A 61 12.20 -4.47 -2.71
N ILE A 62 11.89 -3.66 -3.73
CA ILE A 62 11.02 -2.51 -3.57
C ILE A 62 9.58 -3.01 -3.64
N ALA A 63 8.82 -2.78 -2.58
CA ALA A 63 7.37 -2.91 -2.61
C ALA A 63 6.77 -1.61 -3.15
N ILE A 64 5.91 -1.75 -4.16
CA ILE A 64 5.18 -0.63 -4.77
C ILE A 64 3.71 -0.88 -4.48
N SER A 65 3.15 -0.12 -3.56
CA SER A 65 1.81 -0.33 -3.00
C SER A 65 0.85 0.74 -3.47
N VAL A 66 -0.30 0.34 -4.03
CA VAL A 66 -1.29 1.27 -4.56
C VAL A 66 -2.70 0.70 -4.49
N GLY A 67 -3.66 1.54 -4.10
CA GLY A 67 -5.08 1.21 -4.08
C GLY A 67 -5.84 1.80 -5.26
N SER A 68 -6.87 1.10 -5.73
CA SER A 68 -7.81 1.61 -6.72
C SER A 68 -9.06 2.20 -6.07
N GLY A 69 -9.68 3.17 -6.75
CA GLY A 69 -10.92 3.78 -6.34
C GLY A 69 -11.29 4.98 -7.19
N TYR A 70 -12.57 5.14 -7.53
CA TYR A 70 -13.04 6.27 -8.32
C TYR A 70 -13.30 7.50 -7.44
N ARG A 71 -12.25 8.26 -7.09
CA ARG A 71 -12.33 9.41 -6.19
C ARG A 71 -13.24 10.54 -6.69
N ALA A 72 -13.29 10.77 -8.01
CA ALA A 72 -14.16 11.79 -8.59
C ALA A 72 -15.65 11.43 -8.48
N HIS A 73 -15.97 10.15 -8.34
CA HIS A 73 -17.33 9.64 -8.16
C HIS A 73 -17.35 8.56 -7.07
N PRO A 74 -17.25 8.95 -5.80
CA PRO A 74 -17.12 8.00 -4.69
C PRO A 74 -18.35 7.10 -4.50
N PHE A 75 -19.50 7.47 -5.07
CA PHE A 75 -20.73 6.67 -5.09
C PHE A 75 -20.84 5.70 -6.29
N ASP A 76 -19.87 5.71 -7.22
CA ASP A 76 -19.82 4.73 -8.30
C ASP A 76 -19.47 3.35 -7.73
N LEU A 77 -20.28 2.36 -8.02
CA LEU A 77 -20.13 0.97 -7.54
C LEU A 77 -19.85 0.00 -8.69
N SER A 78 -19.46 0.49 -9.85
CA SER A 78 -19.27 -0.32 -11.05
C SER A 78 -17.99 -1.16 -11.03
N ALA A 79 -16.97 -0.75 -10.28
CA ALA A 79 -15.68 -1.44 -10.24
C ALA A 79 -15.50 -2.24 -8.95
N ALA A 80 -14.89 -3.43 -9.07
CA ALA A 80 -14.35 -4.18 -7.95
C ALA A 80 -12.94 -3.66 -7.65
N ASP A 81 -12.86 -2.73 -6.70
CA ASP A 81 -11.61 -2.08 -6.34
C ASP A 81 -10.68 -3.01 -5.57
N ARG A 82 -9.38 -2.78 -5.67
CA ARG A 82 -8.32 -3.62 -5.12
C ARG A 82 -7.18 -2.79 -4.56
N PHE A 83 -6.48 -3.38 -3.62
CA PHE A 83 -5.16 -2.96 -3.21
C PHE A 83 -4.11 -3.87 -3.83
N PHE A 84 -3.01 -3.29 -4.30
CA PHE A 84 -1.92 -4.00 -4.95
C PHE A 84 -0.61 -3.70 -4.25
N SER A 85 0.24 -4.71 -4.11
CA SER A 85 1.63 -4.59 -3.68
C SER A 85 2.51 -5.35 -4.65
N LEU A 86 3.20 -4.62 -5.51
CA LEU A 86 4.13 -5.16 -6.48
C LEU A 86 5.50 -5.35 -5.86
N ARG A 87 6.29 -6.29 -6.38
CA ARG A 87 7.66 -6.54 -5.94
C ARG A 87 8.63 -6.31 -7.09
N ASP A 88 9.48 -5.30 -6.94
CA ASP A 88 10.59 -5.04 -7.84
C ASP A 88 11.90 -5.48 -7.18
N GLY A 89 12.52 -6.52 -7.73
CA GLY A 89 13.78 -7.08 -7.22
C GLY A 89 15.02 -6.33 -7.66
N ASP A 90 14.90 -5.44 -8.65
CA ASP A 90 16.04 -4.69 -9.22
C ASP A 90 16.35 -3.42 -8.43
N VAL A 91 16.37 -3.53 -7.09
CA VAL A 91 16.44 -2.41 -6.14
C VAL A 91 17.61 -1.47 -6.38
N PHE A 92 18.80 -2.04 -6.68
CA PHE A 92 20.03 -1.27 -6.85
C PHE A 92 20.59 -1.38 -8.27
N ASN A 93 19.84 -1.99 -9.18
CA ASN A 93 20.22 -2.17 -10.56
C ASN A 93 19.49 -1.15 -11.43
N GLN A 94 20.26 -0.29 -12.08
CA GLN A 94 19.74 0.54 -13.15
C GLN A 94 19.58 -0.33 -14.39
N LEU A 95 18.37 -0.37 -14.93
CA LEU A 95 18.09 -1.21 -16.08
C LEU A 95 18.35 -0.42 -17.38
N PRO A 96 19.03 -1.02 -18.39
CA PRO A 96 19.16 -0.42 -19.70
C PRO A 96 17.81 -0.36 -20.41
N GLN A 97 17.66 0.55 -21.38
CA GLN A 97 16.39 0.70 -22.11
C GLN A 97 15.93 -0.61 -22.77
N THR A 98 16.84 -1.42 -23.26
CA THR A 98 16.55 -2.72 -23.88
C THR A 98 15.88 -3.72 -22.89
N ALA A 99 16.17 -3.59 -21.58
CA ALA A 99 15.49 -4.37 -20.57
C ALA A 99 14.03 -3.89 -20.37
N TYR A 100 13.80 -2.58 -20.45
CA TYR A 100 12.43 -2.03 -20.42
C TYR A 100 11.64 -2.37 -21.67
N ASP A 101 12.26 -2.33 -22.85
CA ASP A 101 11.60 -2.67 -24.12
C ASP A 101 11.13 -4.13 -24.16
N SER A 102 11.78 -5.00 -23.39
CA SER A 102 11.43 -6.43 -23.26
C SER A 102 10.84 -6.80 -21.89
N TYR A 103 10.49 -5.80 -21.07
CA TYR A 103 10.02 -6.07 -19.71
C TYR A 103 8.68 -6.82 -19.71
N SER A 104 8.61 -7.89 -18.95
CA SER A 104 7.35 -8.60 -18.73
C SER A 104 6.44 -7.79 -17.82
N ILE A 105 5.54 -7.01 -18.41
CA ILE A 105 4.62 -6.12 -17.68
C ILE A 105 3.74 -6.94 -16.74
N ILE A 106 3.75 -6.56 -15.46
CA ILE A 106 2.93 -7.19 -14.42
C ILE A 106 1.46 -6.82 -14.66
N LYS A 107 0.60 -7.82 -14.73
CA LYS A 107 -0.85 -7.67 -14.84
C LYS A 107 -1.53 -8.07 -13.54
N ASP A 108 -2.79 -7.70 -13.41
CA ASP A 108 -3.64 -8.12 -12.30
C ASP A 108 -3.65 -9.65 -12.12
N THR A 109 -3.66 -10.38 -13.22
CA THR A 109 -3.66 -11.86 -13.23
C THR A 109 -2.34 -12.49 -12.76
N ASP A 110 -1.24 -11.74 -12.78
CA ASP A 110 0.08 -12.23 -12.39
C ASP A 110 0.34 -12.07 -10.88
N LEU A 111 -0.61 -11.48 -10.15
CA LEU A 111 -0.51 -11.22 -8.73
C LEU A 111 -1.29 -12.25 -7.93
N VAL A 112 -0.72 -12.64 -6.79
CA VAL A 112 -1.35 -13.59 -5.88
C VAL A 112 -2.49 -12.90 -5.14
N GLU A 113 -3.71 -13.48 -5.20
CA GLU A 113 -4.85 -12.99 -4.45
C GLU A 113 -4.73 -13.39 -2.98
N VAL A 114 -4.79 -12.40 -2.06
CA VAL A 114 -4.67 -12.62 -0.61
C VAL A 114 -5.98 -12.38 0.15
N SER A 115 -7.06 -12.00 -0.55
CA SER A 115 -8.38 -11.94 0.07
C SER A 115 -8.90 -13.35 0.34
N GLY A 116 -9.69 -13.51 1.39
CA GLY A 116 -10.26 -14.80 1.78
C GLY A 116 -9.91 -15.18 3.21
N GLN A 117 -10.20 -16.44 3.54
CA GLN A 117 -10.12 -16.96 4.91
C GLN A 117 -8.91 -17.88 5.17
N THR A 118 -8.02 -18.03 4.20
CA THR A 118 -6.83 -18.89 4.32
C THR A 118 -5.56 -18.07 4.10
N GLN A 119 -4.54 -18.34 4.92
CA GLN A 119 -3.22 -17.77 4.70
C GLN A 119 -2.69 -18.16 3.32
N THR A 120 -2.30 -17.15 2.53
CA THR A 120 -1.76 -17.36 1.21
C THR A 120 -0.23 -17.31 1.26
N VAL A 121 0.42 -18.34 0.73
CA VAL A 121 1.88 -18.37 0.66
C VAL A 121 2.33 -17.58 -0.56
N ILE A 122 3.10 -16.52 -0.32
CA ILE A 122 3.76 -15.74 -1.37
C ILE A 122 5.20 -16.23 -1.49
N THR A 123 5.56 -16.73 -2.66
CA THR A 123 6.88 -17.29 -2.92
C THR A 123 7.87 -16.24 -3.47
N SER A 124 9.13 -16.63 -3.61
CA SER A 124 10.16 -15.75 -4.19
C SER A 124 9.97 -15.47 -5.67
N SER A 125 9.25 -16.31 -6.41
CA SER A 125 8.94 -16.12 -7.83
C SER A 125 7.76 -15.21 -8.08
N ASP A 126 6.93 -14.95 -7.07
CA ASP A 126 5.73 -14.12 -7.22
C ASP A 126 6.11 -12.64 -7.36
N ARG A 127 5.48 -11.99 -8.34
CA ARG A 127 5.70 -10.58 -8.70
C ARG A 127 5.01 -9.60 -7.74
N GLY A 128 4.29 -10.11 -6.75
CA GLY A 128 3.54 -9.35 -5.77
C GLY A 128 2.21 -10.01 -5.43
N TRP A 129 1.40 -9.27 -4.73
CA TRP A 129 0.08 -9.73 -4.31
C TRP A 129 -0.98 -8.64 -4.50
N LYS A 130 -2.22 -9.05 -4.50
CA LYS A 130 -3.39 -8.16 -4.53
C LYS A 130 -4.40 -8.59 -3.48
N PHE A 131 -5.14 -7.61 -3.00
CA PHE A 131 -6.25 -7.79 -2.08
C PHE A 131 -7.52 -7.22 -2.71
N THR A 132 -8.48 -8.07 -3.03
CA THR A 132 -9.78 -7.64 -3.52
C THR A 132 -10.60 -7.10 -2.36
N LEU A 133 -10.99 -5.84 -2.43
CA LEU A 133 -11.77 -5.19 -1.39
C LEU A 133 -13.17 -5.82 -1.30
N PRO A 134 -13.78 -5.84 -0.10
CA PRO A 134 -15.18 -6.15 0.03
C PRO A 134 -16.07 -5.29 -0.88
N MET A 135 -17.27 -5.82 -1.19
CA MET A 135 -18.20 -5.16 -2.12
C MET A 135 -18.43 -3.68 -1.75
N ASN A 136 -18.36 -2.83 -2.76
CA ASN A 136 -18.57 -1.38 -2.67
C ASN A 136 -17.47 -0.60 -1.93
N GLU A 137 -16.45 -1.24 -1.38
CA GLU A 137 -15.30 -0.54 -0.84
C GLU A 137 -14.37 -0.04 -1.94
N LYS A 138 -13.73 1.09 -1.71
CA LYS A 138 -12.74 1.69 -2.61
C LYS A 138 -11.68 2.44 -1.83
N ILE A 139 -10.49 2.58 -2.40
CA ILE A 139 -9.39 3.31 -1.78
C ILE A 139 -9.30 4.70 -2.40
N LEU A 140 -9.49 5.72 -1.57
CA LEU A 140 -9.56 7.12 -2.00
C LEU A 140 -8.45 7.98 -1.40
N ALA A 141 -7.49 7.36 -0.71
CA ALA A 141 -6.36 8.00 -0.07
C ALA A 141 -5.07 7.19 -0.34
N GLU A 142 -3.91 7.79 -0.12
CA GLU A 142 -2.63 7.13 -0.25
C GLU A 142 -2.42 6.11 0.89
N SER A 143 -1.68 5.05 0.61
CA SER A 143 -1.18 4.13 1.63
C SER A 143 0.15 4.62 2.20
N ILE A 144 0.54 4.07 3.34
CA ILE A 144 1.86 4.25 3.93
C ILE A 144 2.39 2.91 4.41
N THR A 145 3.66 2.64 4.14
CA THR A 145 4.34 1.44 4.63
C THR A 145 5.40 1.83 5.65
N PHE A 146 5.38 1.19 6.80
CA PHE A 146 6.38 1.34 7.85
C PHE A 146 6.52 0.06 8.67
N ASP A 147 7.75 -0.32 9.02
CA ASP A 147 8.08 -1.53 9.81
C ASP A 147 7.43 -2.80 9.24
N ASP A 148 7.55 -2.99 7.91
CA ASP A 148 6.95 -4.10 7.14
C ASP A 148 5.41 -4.18 7.20
N GLN A 149 4.75 -3.12 7.66
CA GLN A 149 3.31 -3.00 7.71
C GLN A 149 2.81 -1.96 6.72
N ILE A 150 1.77 -2.29 5.99
CA ILE A 150 1.03 -1.37 5.12
C ILE A 150 -0.23 -0.91 5.83
N PHE A 151 -0.46 0.40 5.81
CA PHE A 151 -1.67 1.04 6.30
C PHE A 151 -2.36 1.74 5.13
N PHE A 152 -3.62 1.47 4.93
CA PHE A 152 -4.44 2.20 3.98
C PHE A 152 -5.88 2.30 4.45
N VAL A 153 -6.64 3.24 3.90
CA VAL A 153 -8.03 3.46 4.26
C VAL A 153 -8.91 3.17 3.05
N SER A 154 -9.96 2.39 3.28
CA SER A 154 -11.06 2.25 2.33
C SER A 154 -12.27 3.07 2.75
N PHE A 155 -13.11 3.35 1.78
CA PHE A 155 -14.37 4.05 1.93
C PHE A 155 -15.50 3.24 1.28
N THR A 156 -16.58 3.03 2.02
CA THR A 156 -17.82 2.47 1.50
C THR A 156 -18.90 3.56 1.51
N PRO A 157 -19.46 3.91 0.37
CA PRO A 157 -20.55 4.90 0.33
C PRO A 157 -21.81 4.37 1.01
N ASP A 158 -22.58 5.28 1.61
CA ASP A 158 -23.89 4.94 2.12
C ASP A 158 -24.86 4.69 0.97
N SER A 159 -25.39 3.48 0.88
CA SER A 159 -26.30 3.06 -0.19
C SER A 159 -27.62 3.86 -0.22
N ASN A 160 -28.00 4.50 0.87
CA ASN A 160 -29.25 5.27 0.99
C ASN A 160 -29.06 6.78 0.76
N ALA A 161 -27.83 7.28 0.67
CA ALA A 161 -27.56 8.71 0.55
C ALA A 161 -28.21 9.35 -0.69
N ALA A 162 -28.19 8.66 -1.81
CA ALA A 162 -28.81 9.15 -3.06
C ALA A 162 -30.35 9.21 -2.98
N ALA A 163 -30.98 8.35 -2.19
CA ALA A 163 -32.43 8.28 -2.05
C ALA A 163 -33.01 9.31 -1.06
N THR A 164 -32.22 9.78 -0.11
CA THR A 164 -32.68 10.61 1.01
C THR A 164 -32.25 12.08 0.92
N CYS A 165 -31.51 12.48 -0.11
CA CYS A 165 -30.89 13.82 -0.20
C CYS A 165 -30.11 14.20 1.07
N SER A 166 -29.75 13.23 1.89
CA SER A 166 -28.89 13.44 3.06
C SER A 166 -27.43 13.39 2.62
N ALA A 167 -26.58 14.17 3.29
CA ALA A 167 -25.13 14.02 3.10
C ALA A 167 -24.74 12.64 3.64
N GLY A 168 -24.68 11.65 2.75
CA GLY A 168 -24.21 10.31 3.09
C GLY A 168 -22.80 10.37 3.62
N LYS A 169 -22.60 9.97 4.87
CA LYS A 169 -21.29 10.02 5.51
C LYS A 169 -20.36 8.91 5.00
N GLY A 170 -20.94 7.81 4.51
CA GLY A 170 -20.19 6.59 4.21
C GLY A 170 -19.50 6.00 5.45
N THR A 171 -18.79 4.93 5.27
CA THR A 171 -18.01 4.28 6.33
C THR A 171 -16.56 4.11 5.87
N ASN A 172 -15.63 4.42 6.74
CA ASN A 172 -14.21 4.22 6.48
C ASN A 172 -13.67 3.05 7.29
N PHE A 173 -12.74 2.32 6.69
CA PHE A 173 -12.04 1.23 7.35
C PHE A 173 -10.53 1.44 7.21
N LEU A 174 -9.83 1.36 8.33
CA LEU A 174 -8.37 1.32 8.35
C LEU A 174 -7.92 -0.13 8.20
N TYR A 175 -7.17 -0.42 7.16
CA TYR A 175 -6.51 -1.71 6.95
C TYR A 175 -5.09 -1.68 7.50
N ARG A 176 -4.70 -2.81 8.10
CA ARG A 176 -3.34 -3.08 8.59
C ARG A 176 -2.91 -4.44 8.08
N MET A 177 -1.97 -4.47 7.18
CA MET A 177 -1.55 -5.68 6.49
C MET A 177 -0.03 -5.78 6.43
N SER A 178 0.48 -7.00 6.41
CA SER A 178 1.89 -7.27 6.16
C SER A 178 2.27 -6.85 4.74
N ALA A 179 3.34 -6.07 4.59
CA ALA A 179 3.89 -5.71 3.29
C ALA A 179 4.44 -6.94 2.53
N ILE A 180 4.79 -8.01 3.27
CA ILE A 180 5.35 -9.22 2.69
C ILE A 180 4.27 -10.07 2.02
N ASN A 181 3.18 -10.37 2.71
CA ASN A 181 2.23 -11.39 2.26
C ASN A 181 0.75 -10.99 2.40
N GLY A 182 0.47 -9.75 2.79
CA GLY A 182 -0.91 -9.26 2.94
C GLY A 182 -1.68 -9.86 4.12
N ASP A 183 -1.01 -10.57 5.02
CA ASP A 183 -1.64 -11.08 6.24
C ASP A 183 -2.08 -9.94 7.16
N PRO A 184 -3.15 -10.11 7.94
CA PRO A 184 -3.57 -9.11 8.89
C PRO A 184 -2.53 -8.91 9.99
N ILE A 185 -2.35 -7.66 10.42
CA ILE A 185 -1.53 -7.31 11.57
C ILE A 185 -2.47 -6.86 12.67
N VAL A 186 -2.89 -7.81 13.50
CA VAL A 186 -3.73 -7.55 14.67
C VAL A 186 -3.00 -7.97 15.93
N PRO A 187 -3.11 -7.20 17.02
CA PRO A 187 -2.35 -7.45 18.25
C PRO A 187 -2.58 -8.81 18.92
N ASN A 188 -3.61 -9.56 18.53
CA ASN A 188 -4.02 -10.81 19.20
C ASN A 188 -4.51 -11.90 18.24
N ILE A 189 -3.94 -12.01 17.05
CA ILE A 189 -4.23 -13.21 16.24
C ILE A 189 -3.57 -14.41 16.91
N ASP A 190 -4.39 -15.38 17.26
CA ASP A 190 -3.92 -16.72 17.59
C ASP A 190 -3.29 -17.30 16.31
N THR A 191 -1.96 -17.38 16.30
CA THR A 191 -1.18 -17.89 15.16
C THR A 191 -1.49 -19.36 14.84
N LEU A 192 -2.32 -20.01 15.64
CA LEU A 192 -2.80 -21.38 15.44
C LEU A 192 -4.08 -21.44 14.60
N ASP A 193 -4.79 -20.33 14.40
CA ASP A 193 -5.94 -20.31 13.51
C ASP A 193 -5.46 -20.11 12.05
N PRO A 194 -5.59 -21.13 11.19
CA PRO A 194 -5.23 -21.02 9.79
C PRO A 194 -6.24 -20.19 8.96
N LEU A 195 -7.36 -19.79 9.57
CA LEU A 195 -8.43 -19.05 8.91
C LEU A 195 -8.28 -17.56 9.21
N ILE A 196 -7.95 -16.80 8.19
CA ILE A 196 -7.89 -15.33 8.25
C ILE A 196 -9.09 -14.78 7.51
N SER A 197 -9.94 -14.01 8.20
CA SER A 197 -11.03 -13.28 7.55
C SER A 197 -10.60 -11.90 7.08
N ASP A 198 -11.24 -11.38 6.04
CA ASP A 198 -10.98 -10.02 5.57
C ASP A 198 -11.35 -8.95 6.63
N ILE A 199 -12.24 -9.30 7.56
CA ILE A 199 -12.64 -8.45 8.68
C ILE A 199 -11.47 -8.24 9.65
N GLU A 200 -10.60 -9.22 9.83
CA GLU A 200 -9.44 -9.12 10.74
C GLU A 200 -8.36 -8.20 10.21
N ARG A 201 -8.37 -7.88 8.91
CA ARG A 201 -7.45 -6.94 8.29
C ARG A 201 -7.81 -5.48 8.51
N ARG A 202 -9.03 -5.19 9.01
CA ARG A 202 -9.55 -3.82 9.08
C ARG A 202 -10.21 -3.46 10.40
N THR A 203 -10.17 -2.16 10.71
CA THR A 203 -10.86 -1.55 11.84
C THR A 203 -11.77 -0.44 11.32
N THR A 204 -13.02 -0.37 11.80
CA THR A 204 -13.95 0.68 11.43
C THR A 204 -13.54 2.00 12.07
N LEU A 205 -13.45 3.07 11.26
CA LEU A 205 -13.24 4.43 11.73
C LEU A 205 -14.58 5.11 12.01
N GLN A 206 -14.60 5.97 13.02
CA GLN A 206 -15.81 6.69 13.43
C GLN A 206 -16.07 7.95 12.59
N GLN A 207 -15.03 8.50 11.99
CA GLN A 207 -15.15 9.69 11.15
C GLN A 207 -15.94 9.39 9.86
N GLY A 208 -16.87 10.27 9.53
CA GLY A 208 -17.63 10.21 8.29
C GLY A 208 -16.97 10.99 7.16
N GLY A 209 -17.43 10.75 5.93
CA GLY A 209 -16.84 11.33 4.72
C GLY A 209 -15.61 10.54 4.25
N ILE A 210 -14.92 11.05 3.26
CA ILE A 210 -13.68 10.40 2.74
C ILE A 210 -12.55 10.69 3.72
N ALA A 211 -12.02 9.65 4.36
CA ALA A 211 -10.92 9.79 5.29
C ALA A 211 -9.62 10.19 4.57
N PRO A 212 -8.73 10.96 5.24
CA PRO A 212 -7.41 11.27 4.71
C PRO A 212 -6.48 10.04 4.74
N SER A 213 -5.29 10.19 4.14
CA SER A 213 -4.23 9.17 4.20
C SER A 213 -3.78 8.93 5.64
N PRO A 214 -3.43 7.68 6.00
CA PRO A 214 -2.80 7.38 7.27
C PRO A 214 -1.47 8.15 7.42
N THR A 215 -1.15 8.52 8.64
CA THR A 215 0.10 9.21 8.97
C THR A 215 0.71 8.59 10.21
N ILE A 216 2.02 8.38 10.23
CA ILE A 216 2.77 7.90 11.39
C ILE A 216 3.46 9.08 12.06
N LEU A 217 3.18 9.25 13.34
CA LEU A 217 3.75 10.31 14.18
C LEU A 217 4.79 9.69 15.12
N PHE A 218 5.94 10.32 15.17
CA PHE A 218 7.01 9.98 16.12
C PHE A 218 7.14 11.12 17.13
N PRO A 219 6.54 10.99 18.32
CA PRO A 219 6.62 12.03 19.34
C PRO A 219 8.06 12.28 19.76
N SER A 220 8.41 13.54 19.99
CA SER A 220 9.71 13.88 20.56
C SER A 220 9.77 13.42 22.02
N PRO A 221 10.91 12.90 22.49
CA PRO A 221 11.09 12.59 23.90
C PRO A 221 10.86 13.85 24.77
N ASP A 222 10.28 13.67 25.96
CA ASP A 222 10.17 14.76 26.94
C ASP A 222 11.60 15.20 27.35
N PRO A 223 12.00 16.47 27.14
CA PRO A 223 13.34 16.94 27.43
C PRO A 223 13.69 16.87 28.93
N ASN A 224 12.70 16.77 29.80
CA ASN A 224 12.89 16.67 31.26
C ASN A 224 12.91 15.24 31.77
N CYS A 225 12.72 14.26 30.90
CA CYS A 225 12.69 12.86 31.27
C CYS A 225 14.00 12.17 30.89
N THR A 226 14.56 11.38 31.78
CA THR A 226 15.80 10.64 31.58
C THR A 226 15.55 9.14 31.78
N GLY A 227 15.86 8.32 30.76
CA GLY A 227 15.70 6.87 30.81
C GLY A 227 14.89 6.32 29.63
N ASP A 228 14.81 5.00 29.54
CA ASP A 228 14.11 4.33 28.44
C ASP A 228 12.58 4.50 28.49
N ASP A 229 12.02 4.73 29.68
CA ASP A 229 10.59 4.98 29.89
C ASP A 229 10.11 6.33 29.32
N CYS A 230 11.04 7.19 28.89
CA CYS A 230 10.74 8.50 28.33
C CYS A 230 10.45 8.50 26.83
N LYS A 231 10.62 7.37 26.18
CA LYS A 231 10.30 7.21 24.76
C LYS A 231 8.79 7.03 24.60
N GLN A 232 8.15 8.04 24.03
CA GLN A 232 6.76 7.89 23.66
C GLN A 232 6.64 6.97 22.44
N PRO A 233 5.70 6.00 22.46
CA PRO A 233 5.50 5.11 21.33
C PRO A 233 5.03 5.90 20.10
N PRO A 234 5.36 5.43 18.88
CA PRO A 234 4.80 5.98 17.67
C PRO A 234 3.27 5.87 17.66
N LEU A 235 2.62 6.83 17.02
CA LEU A 235 1.17 6.84 16.82
C LEU A 235 0.85 6.81 15.33
N GLY A 236 -0.02 5.89 14.91
CA GLY A 236 -0.67 5.96 13.62
C GLY A 236 -1.94 6.79 13.74
N CYS A 237 -2.17 7.72 12.82
CA CYS A 237 -3.38 8.52 12.82
C CYS A 237 -4.04 8.58 11.43
N VAL A 238 -5.36 8.55 11.41
CA VAL A 238 -6.17 8.84 10.23
C VAL A 238 -7.09 9.99 10.60
N GLY A 239 -6.78 11.19 10.10
CA GLY A 239 -7.50 12.39 10.52
C GLY A 239 -7.37 12.63 12.02
N VAL A 240 -8.50 12.54 12.73
CA VAL A 240 -8.57 12.76 14.19
C VAL A 240 -8.53 11.46 15.00
N GLU A 241 -8.55 10.31 14.37
CA GLU A 241 -8.52 9.01 15.02
C GLU A 241 -7.10 8.44 15.01
N CYS A 242 -6.53 8.21 16.19
CA CYS A 242 -5.20 7.66 16.33
C CYS A 242 -5.25 6.27 16.96
N PHE A 243 -4.26 5.45 16.61
CA PHE A 243 -4.14 4.06 17.03
C PHE A 243 -2.66 3.73 17.32
N ASP A 244 -2.44 2.68 18.11
CA ASP A 244 -1.11 2.11 18.30
C ASP A 244 -0.75 1.27 17.06
N PRO A 245 0.28 1.63 16.28
CA PRO A 245 0.71 0.85 15.13
C PRO A 245 1.40 -0.48 15.53
N GLY A 246 1.79 -0.66 16.77
CA GLY A 246 2.39 -1.91 17.26
C GLY A 246 3.72 -2.23 16.59
N PHE A 247 4.56 -1.23 16.33
CA PHE A 247 5.85 -1.43 15.69
C PHE A 247 6.79 -2.26 16.56
N LYS A 248 7.48 -3.20 15.92
CA LYS A 248 8.46 -4.06 16.57
C LYS A 248 9.78 -3.34 16.80
N ASN A 249 10.11 -2.39 15.91
CA ASN A 249 11.33 -1.63 15.94
C ASN A 249 11.03 -0.16 16.24
N ASN A 250 11.60 0.36 17.31
CA ASN A 250 11.54 1.80 17.57
C ASN A 250 12.43 2.52 16.54
N PRO A 251 11.88 3.46 15.76
CA PRO A 251 12.70 4.22 14.84
C PRO A 251 13.75 5.01 15.59
N VAL A 252 15.00 4.91 15.14
CA VAL A 252 16.11 5.69 15.66
C VAL A 252 16.26 6.93 14.78
N ARG A 253 16.19 8.11 15.39
CA ARG A 253 16.49 9.35 14.68
C ARG A 253 17.98 9.36 14.34
N THR A 254 18.31 9.22 13.04
CA THR A 254 19.67 9.41 12.53
C THR A 254 19.84 10.83 12.04
N LEU A 255 20.86 11.53 12.52
CA LEU A 255 21.28 12.81 11.99
C LEU A 255 22.47 12.57 11.05
N TRP A 256 22.31 12.92 9.79
CA TRP A 256 23.41 12.95 8.84
C TRP A 256 23.94 14.39 8.79
N THR A 257 25.18 14.58 9.18
CA THR A 257 25.91 15.82 8.91
C THR A 257 26.95 15.54 7.85
N GLN A 258 26.91 16.28 6.77
CA GLN A 258 27.99 16.27 5.78
C GLN A 258 28.92 17.44 6.10
N ASP A 259 30.08 17.13 6.67
CA ASP A 259 31.15 18.10 6.86
C ASP A 259 31.85 18.33 5.51
N GLY A 260 31.96 19.59 5.08
CA GLY A 260 32.84 19.96 3.97
C GLY A 260 32.15 20.35 2.66
N ILE A 261 31.02 21.03 2.70
CA ILE A 261 30.58 21.87 1.59
C ILE A 261 30.85 23.33 1.99
N GLU A 262 32.02 23.85 1.62
CA GLU A 262 32.27 25.29 1.51
C GLU A 262 31.82 25.79 0.15
#